data_df20cb55ca31e6fb7e462852ade524f6
#
_entry.id   df20cb55ca31e6fb7e462852ade524f6
#
_cell.length_a   1.000
_cell.length_b   1.000
_cell.length_c   1.000
_cell.angle_alpha   90.00
_cell.angle_beta   90.00
_cell.angle_gamma   90.00
#
_symmetry.space_group_name_H-M   'P 1'
#
loop_
_entity.id
_entity.type
_entity.pdbx_description
1 polymer ?
#
loop_
_entity_poly.entity_id
_entity_poly.type
_entity_poly.pdbx_seq_one_letter_code
_entity_poly.pdbx_strand_id
1 'polypeptide(L)'
;MQLNIAKIYISRLLLFLIIINLSACESVIRGKEYILPGERENILIGSANIKLAKSFDTIQLSEPLVTNRWISSDRETTNNKNNIAFSEEFIKKWSVNIGQGSSKLNLSSVSPIYIGDALFVVDTENTISSVNPDNGAINWSKSLFPEGEDPKIGFGGGLFANSGIIFFTNGFGELYALDPYNGDILWRDMVSSPVRAAPIADNSMVFVLSVDNKINAFDIQSGSKKWEYSWFSDTAGLVQTSNMALFEDKIIVPYKSGEIFVFKKNNGNRLWADSVNRKNIKNSLSQIKDITASPVIHGNLLLTVGFQGRLIANNVNNGFRVWELPISSSITPVASNNYLFIVSNDNILFAIDAESGDVLWTHDINSNYEFKNDNKIISMQILQNKLYLFLSSGDLIVHDPKTGKLTDILKNKIEGSTIPPIIVNKNLYVISNDGELISYR
;
A
#
# COMPACT_ATOMS: atom_id res chain seq x y z
N MET A 1 8.71 -66.33 -35.28
CA MET A 1 8.56 -66.19 -33.80
C MET A 1 9.70 -65.39 -33.17
N GLN A 2 10.94 -65.49 -33.62
CA GLN A 2 12.07 -64.72 -33.06
C GLN A 2 12.08 -63.22 -33.35
N LEU A 3 11.47 -62.71 -34.43
CA LEU A 3 11.45 -61.27 -34.75
C LEU A 3 10.50 -60.43 -33.83
N ASN A 4 9.45 -61.05 -33.30
CA ASN A 4 8.51 -60.37 -32.40
C ASN A 4 9.06 -60.22 -30.99
N ILE A 5 9.90 -61.14 -30.55
CA ILE A 5 10.52 -61.07 -29.22
C ILE A 5 11.56 -59.95 -29.17
N ALA A 6 12.35 -59.76 -30.21
CA ALA A 6 13.35 -58.71 -30.33
C ALA A 6 12.70 -57.31 -30.33
N LYS A 7 11.55 -57.12 -30.98
CA LYS A 7 10.80 -55.85 -30.96
C LYS A 7 10.27 -55.50 -29.57
N ILE A 8 9.83 -56.49 -28.79
CA ILE A 8 9.34 -56.28 -27.41
C ILE A 8 10.49 -55.87 -26.48
N TYR A 9 11.66 -56.47 -26.62
CA TYR A 9 12.83 -56.08 -25.81
C TYR A 9 13.37 -54.71 -26.18
N ILE A 10 13.40 -54.32 -27.45
CA ILE A 10 13.79 -52.99 -27.89
C ILE A 10 12.81 -51.93 -27.40
N SER A 11 11.50 -52.18 -27.46
CA SER A 11 10.47 -51.28 -26.96
C SER A 11 10.56 -51.08 -25.43
N ARG A 12 10.83 -52.16 -24.68
CA ARG A 12 11.03 -52.07 -23.22
C ARG A 12 12.32 -51.37 -22.85
N LEU A 13 13.39 -51.55 -23.60
CA LEU A 13 14.66 -50.84 -23.41
C LEU A 13 14.52 -49.33 -23.69
N LEU A 14 13.80 -48.98 -24.76
CA LEU A 14 13.48 -47.59 -25.08
C LEU A 14 12.60 -46.91 -24.00
N LEU A 15 11.61 -47.62 -23.47
CA LEU A 15 10.78 -47.14 -22.39
C LEU A 15 11.57 -46.92 -21.09
N PHE A 16 12.50 -47.81 -20.78
CA PHE A 16 13.40 -47.72 -19.63
C PHE A 16 14.39 -46.53 -19.76
N LEU A 17 14.90 -46.29 -20.96
CA LEU A 17 15.76 -45.14 -21.28
C LEU A 17 14.99 -43.79 -21.18
N ILE A 18 13.71 -43.77 -21.54
CA ILE A 18 12.86 -42.57 -21.41
C ILE A 18 12.57 -42.28 -19.92
N ILE A 19 12.33 -43.29 -19.10
CA ILE A 19 12.07 -43.14 -17.65
C ILE A 19 13.34 -42.64 -16.93
N ILE A 20 14.53 -43.09 -17.30
CA ILE A 20 15.80 -42.61 -16.72
C ILE A 20 16.05 -41.14 -17.06
N ASN A 21 15.69 -40.70 -18.28
CA ASN A 21 15.83 -39.28 -18.64
C ASN A 21 14.81 -38.37 -17.96
N LEU A 22 13.62 -38.86 -17.58
CA LEU A 22 12.64 -38.10 -16.80
C LEU A 22 13.06 -37.90 -15.33
N SER A 23 13.80 -38.87 -14.77
CA SER A 23 14.36 -38.77 -13.41
C SER A 23 15.56 -37.82 -13.32
N ALA A 24 16.28 -37.58 -14.42
CA ALA A 24 17.43 -36.68 -14.47
C ALA A 24 16.99 -35.18 -14.49
N CYS A 25 15.79 -34.86 -14.95
CA CYS A 25 15.29 -33.49 -14.98
C CYS A 25 14.94 -32.94 -13.58
N GLU A 26 14.58 -33.78 -12.63
CA GLU A 26 14.23 -33.34 -11.27
C GLU A 26 15.46 -32.88 -10.47
N SER A 27 16.64 -33.39 -10.77
CA SER A 27 17.89 -32.98 -10.11
C SER A 27 18.49 -31.68 -10.67
N VAL A 28 18.08 -31.27 -11.86
CA VAL A 28 18.53 -30.01 -12.48
C VAL A 28 17.64 -28.84 -12.05
N ILE A 29 16.38 -29.09 -11.66
CA ILE A 29 15.43 -28.05 -11.20
C ILE A 29 15.60 -27.75 -9.70
N ARG A 30 16.11 -28.69 -8.91
CA ARG A 30 16.60 -28.44 -7.55
C ARG A 30 18.10 -28.17 -7.57
N GLY A 31 18.51 -27.06 -8.18
CA GLY A 31 19.86 -26.57 -8.04
C GLY A 31 20.13 -26.37 -6.54
N LYS A 32 21.07 -27.14 -5.96
CA LYS A 32 21.66 -26.76 -4.68
C LYS A 32 22.12 -25.32 -4.87
N GLU A 33 21.56 -24.40 -4.09
CA GLU A 33 22.12 -23.06 -4.00
C GLU A 33 23.61 -23.22 -3.69
N TYR A 34 24.44 -22.94 -4.67
CA TYR A 34 25.87 -22.82 -4.48
C TYR A 34 26.10 -21.53 -3.69
N ILE A 35 26.15 -21.68 -2.39
CA ILE A 35 26.56 -20.59 -1.51
C ILE A 35 28.04 -20.40 -1.77
N LEU A 36 28.38 -19.38 -2.56
CA LEU A 36 29.78 -19.00 -2.78
C LEU A 36 30.43 -18.67 -1.42
N PRO A 37 31.59 -19.27 -1.09
CA PRO A 37 32.32 -18.94 0.12
C PRO A 37 32.85 -17.52 0.02
N GLY A 38 32.59 -16.68 1.03
CA GLY A 38 33.03 -15.29 1.15
C GLY A 38 32.29 -14.56 2.27
N GLU A 39 32.88 -13.53 2.81
CA GLU A 39 32.18 -12.61 3.69
C GLU A 39 31.08 -11.93 2.88
N ARG A 40 29.86 -12.07 3.33
CA ARG A 40 28.71 -11.39 2.73
C ARG A 40 28.64 -9.99 3.33
N GLU A 41 29.11 -9.00 2.61
CA GLU A 41 28.73 -7.64 2.91
C GLU A 41 27.23 -7.49 2.70
N ASN A 42 26.55 -6.91 3.66
CA ASN A 42 25.15 -6.53 3.54
C ASN A 42 25.05 -5.45 2.44
N ILE A 43 24.72 -5.86 1.20
CA ILE A 43 24.65 -4.98 0.04
C ILE A 43 23.44 -4.04 0.15
N LEU A 44 22.47 -4.37 0.98
CA LEU A 44 21.48 -3.44 1.48
C LEU A 44 22.24 -2.50 2.42
N ILE A 45 22.44 -1.26 1.99
CA ILE A 45 22.90 -0.21 2.90
C ILE A 45 21.76 -0.02 3.89
N GLY A 46 21.79 -0.85 4.92
CA GLY A 46 20.79 -0.86 5.97
C GLY A 46 20.79 0.49 6.68
N SER A 47 19.66 0.85 7.20
CA SER A 47 19.45 1.97 8.11
C SER A 47 20.30 1.90 9.41
N ALA A 48 21.11 0.85 9.57
CA ALA A 48 21.90 0.55 10.77
C ALA A 48 22.98 1.59 11.13
N ASN A 49 23.39 2.46 10.21
CA ASN A 49 24.46 3.46 10.41
C ASN A 49 23.94 4.90 10.54
N ILE A 50 22.67 5.09 10.83
CA ILE A 50 22.09 6.42 11.00
C ILE A 50 22.50 6.98 12.37
N LYS A 51 23.04 8.20 12.35
CA LYS A 51 23.44 8.88 13.57
C LYS A 51 22.22 9.39 14.34
N LEU A 52 22.11 9.00 15.59
CA LEU A 52 21.06 9.51 16.48
C LEU A 52 21.37 10.92 16.96
N ALA A 53 20.33 11.71 17.23
CA ALA A 53 20.45 12.97 17.94
C ALA A 53 21.10 12.74 19.32
N LYS A 54 21.98 13.65 19.75
CA LYS A 54 22.66 13.54 21.05
C LYS A 54 21.72 13.71 22.23
N SER A 55 20.70 14.51 22.04
CA SER A 55 19.60 14.78 22.98
C SER A 55 18.41 15.31 22.20
N PHE A 56 17.21 15.09 22.70
CA PHE A 56 15.97 15.65 22.17
C PHE A 56 14.97 15.85 23.30
N ASP A 57 14.03 16.76 23.10
CA ASP A 57 12.94 16.99 24.02
C ASP A 57 11.93 15.82 23.99
N THR A 58 11.17 15.65 25.08
CA THR A 58 10.16 14.60 25.14
C THR A 58 9.16 14.77 23.99
N ILE A 59 8.98 13.70 23.18
CA ILE A 59 8.06 13.67 22.06
C ILE A 59 6.65 13.98 22.55
N GLN A 60 6.04 15.02 21.96
CA GLN A 60 4.66 15.44 22.19
C GLN A 60 3.82 15.13 20.98
N LEU A 61 2.88 14.20 21.09
CA LEU A 61 1.93 13.89 20.02
C LEU A 61 0.77 14.89 20.04
N SER A 62 0.09 15.02 18.90
CA SER A 62 -1.23 15.68 18.86
C SER A 62 -2.23 14.89 19.69
N GLU A 63 -3.26 15.57 20.22
CA GLU A 63 -4.38 14.89 20.89
C GLU A 63 -5.04 13.86 19.94
N PRO A 64 -5.51 12.72 20.49
CA PRO A 64 -6.17 11.70 19.69
C PRO A 64 -7.45 12.24 19.01
N LEU A 65 -7.46 12.25 17.70
CA LEU A 65 -8.57 12.74 16.88
C LEU A 65 -9.65 11.66 16.72
N VAL A 66 -10.89 11.97 17.11
CA VAL A 66 -12.04 11.14 16.73
C VAL A 66 -12.36 11.39 15.26
N THR A 67 -12.12 10.40 14.41
CA THR A 67 -12.43 10.50 12.99
C THR A 67 -13.86 10.01 12.74
N ASN A 68 -14.63 10.78 11.96
CA ASN A 68 -15.98 10.43 11.52
C ASN A 68 -16.05 10.19 10.00
N ARG A 69 -14.92 10.18 9.33
CA ARG A 69 -14.79 9.89 7.90
C ARG A 69 -13.42 9.29 7.60
N TRP A 70 -13.38 8.47 6.54
CA TRP A 70 -12.19 7.87 5.99
C TRP A 70 -12.36 7.79 4.46
N ILE A 71 -11.89 8.79 3.73
CA ILE A 71 -12.26 9.01 2.32
C ILE A 71 -11.33 8.33 1.31
N SER A 72 -10.20 7.82 1.77
CA SER A 72 -9.19 7.14 0.93
C SER A 72 -8.48 6.06 1.74
N SER A 73 -7.61 5.26 1.10
CA SER A 73 -6.81 4.24 1.79
C SER A 73 -5.92 4.79 2.92
N ASP A 74 -5.45 6.03 2.82
CA ASP A 74 -4.65 6.71 3.85
C ASP A 74 -5.42 7.81 4.58
N ARG A 75 -6.74 7.66 4.72
CA ARG A 75 -7.69 8.51 5.43
C ARG A 75 -8.09 9.77 4.67
N GLU A 76 -7.14 10.61 4.27
CA GLU A 76 -7.37 11.93 3.67
C GLU A 76 -6.47 12.18 2.46
N THR A 77 -6.68 13.30 1.79
CA THR A 77 -5.91 13.70 0.60
C THR A 77 -4.44 13.98 0.86
N THR A 78 -4.05 14.23 2.11
CA THR A 78 -2.66 14.45 2.54
C THR A 78 -1.93 13.17 2.89
N ASN A 79 -2.62 12.03 2.92
CA ASN A 79 -2.15 10.71 3.34
C ASN A 79 -1.59 10.65 4.78
N ASN A 80 -1.79 11.69 5.59
CA ASN A 80 -1.36 11.69 6.99
C ASN A 80 -2.48 11.23 7.92
N LYS A 81 -2.29 10.07 8.55
CA LYS A 81 -3.30 9.51 9.47
C LYS A 81 -3.38 10.22 10.81
N ASN A 82 -2.30 10.90 11.24
CA ASN A 82 -2.21 11.52 12.56
C ASN A 82 -2.40 10.55 13.75
N ASN A 83 -2.61 11.09 14.94
CA ASN A 83 -2.99 10.34 16.14
C ASN A 83 -4.51 10.16 16.18
N ILE A 84 -4.99 8.94 16.13
CA ILE A 84 -6.42 8.62 16.01
C ILE A 84 -6.94 8.07 17.34
N ALA A 85 -8.12 8.51 17.76
CA ALA A 85 -8.80 7.98 18.92
C ALA A 85 -9.36 6.58 18.64
N PHE A 86 -9.04 5.63 19.52
CA PHE A 86 -9.44 4.23 19.43
C PHE A 86 -9.83 3.67 20.80
N SER A 87 -10.72 2.69 20.87
CA SER A 87 -11.18 2.11 22.13
C SER A 87 -10.18 1.15 22.79
N GLU A 88 -9.24 0.58 22.01
CA GLU A 88 -8.21 -0.38 22.44
C GLU A 88 -8.72 -1.73 22.96
N GLU A 89 -10.01 -2.04 22.82
CA GLU A 89 -10.58 -3.29 23.35
C GLU A 89 -10.36 -4.47 22.40
N PHE A 90 -10.36 -4.25 21.08
CA PHE A 90 -10.26 -5.27 20.02
C PHE A 90 -11.30 -6.40 20.17
N ILE A 91 -12.51 -6.06 20.60
CA ILE A 91 -13.61 -7.00 20.70
C ILE A 91 -14.37 -7.01 19.38
N LYS A 92 -14.46 -8.20 18.76
CA LYS A 92 -15.25 -8.38 17.51
C LYS A 92 -16.72 -8.08 17.80
N LYS A 93 -17.27 -7.12 17.08
CA LYS A 93 -18.69 -6.73 17.18
C LYS A 93 -19.56 -7.50 16.19
N TRP A 94 -19.14 -7.51 14.95
CA TRP A 94 -19.80 -8.21 13.85
C TRP A 94 -18.80 -8.54 12.74
N SER A 95 -19.20 -9.47 11.86
CA SER A 95 -18.56 -9.69 10.57
C SER A 95 -19.62 -9.96 9.52
N VAL A 96 -19.31 -9.60 8.28
CA VAL A 96 -20.17 -9.83 7.11
C VAL A 96 -19.31 -10.24 5.93
N ASN A 97 -19.75 -11.25 5.19
CA ASN A 97 -19.13 -11.61 3.92
C ASN A 97 -19.45 -10.53 2.87
N ILE A 98 -18.41 -9.98 2.22
CA ILE A 98 -18.52 -8.92 1.22
C ILE A 98 -18.27 -9.43 -0.21
N GLY A 99 -18.05 -10.73 -0.39
CA GLY A 99 -17.81 -11.36 -1.68
C GLY A 99 -16.58 -12.26 -1.68
N GLN A 100 -15.86 -12.27 -2.79
CA GLN A 100 -14.68 -13.12 -2.97
C GLN A 100 -13.45 -12.55 -2.25
N GLY A 101 -12.78 -13.41 -1.50
CA GLY A 101 -11.51 -13.09 -0.84
C GLY A 101 -10.29 -13.17 -1.76
N SER A 102 -9.13 -12.98 -1.15
CA SER A 102 -7.83 -13.05 -1.83
C SER A 102 -7.51 -14.46 -2.33
N SER A 103 -6.93 -14.55 -3.50
CA SER A 103 -6.37 -15.77 -4.07
C SER A 103 -4.90 -15.55 -4.46
N LYS A 104 -4.20 -16.60 -4.91
CA LYS A 104 -2.80 -16.47 -5.36
C LYS A 104 -2.64 -15.53 -6.56
N LEU A 105 -3.65 -15.38 -7.39
CA LEU A 105 -3.62 -14.59 -8.63
C LEU A 105 -4.38 -13.27 -8.52
N ASN A 106 -5.35 -13.19 -7.61
CA ASN A 106 -6.17 -12.02 -7.40
C ASN A 106 -6.16 -11.65 -5.91
N LEU A 107 -5.36 -10.64 -5.58
CA LEU A 107 -5.18 -10.18 -4.20
C LEU A 107 -6.19 -9.06 -3.89
N SER A 108 -6.84 -9.15 -2.75
CA SER A 108 -7.60 -8.02 -2.22
C SER A 108 -6.64 -6.85 -1.96
N SER A 109 -6.91 -5.71 -2.57
CA SER A 109 -6.01 -4.54 -2.56
C SER A 109 -6.74 -3.23 -2.28
N VAL A 110 -8.06 -3.23 -2.33
CA VAL A 110 -8.88 -2.02 -2.16
C VAL A 110 -9.19 -1.80 -0.69
N SER A 111 -8.65 -0.73 -0.13
CA SER A 111 -8.97 -0.31 1.25
C SER A 111 -10.42 0.16 1.36
N PRO A 112 -11.11 -0.15 2.47
CA PRO A 112 -12.44 0.38 2.71
C PRO A 112 -12.41 1.89 2.90
N ILE A 113 -13.54 2.55 2.61
CA ILE A 113 -13.77 3.95 2.95
C ILE A 113 -15.03 4.08 3.81
N TYR A 114 -15.11 5.19 4.55
CA TYR A 114 -16.24 5.50 5.42
C TYR A 114 -16.69 6.94 5.20
N ILE A 115 -17.92 7.11 4.75
CA ILE A 115 -18.58 8.41 4.58
C ILE A 115 -20.08 8.28 4.84
N GLY A 116 -20.72 9.35 5.31
CA GLY A 116 -22.18 9.43 5.44
C GLY A 116 -22.80 8.26 6.23
N ASP A 117 -22.13 7.83 7.30
CA ASP A 117 -22.54 6.72 8.16
C ASP A 117 -22.65 5.36 7.43
N ALA A 118 -21.86 5.16 6.37
CA ALA A 118 -21.73 3.89 5.67
C ALA A 118 -20.27 3.54 5.37
N LEU A 119 -19.96 2.24 5.41
CA LEU A 119 -18.72 1.66 4.91
C LEU A 119 -18.91 1.26 3.45
N PHE A 120 -17.91 1.52 2.63
CA PHE A 120 -17.86 1.05 1.25
C PHE A 120 -16.65 0.17 1.06
N VAL A 121 -16.88 -1.00 0.52
CA VAL A 121 -15.88 -2.07 0.36
C VAL A 121 -15.97 -2.64 -1.05
N VAL A 122 -14.88 -3.22 -1.52
CA VAL A 122 -14.82 -3.89 -2.82
C VAL A 122 -14.20 -5.27 -2.62
N ASP A 123 -14.81 -6.29 -3.18
CA ASP A 123 -14.25 -7.63 -3.23
C ASP A 123 -13.25 -7.80 -4.39
N THR A 124 -12.63 -8.96 -4.49
CA THR A 124 -11.64 -9.24 -5.55
C THR A 124 -12.24 -9.37 -6.95
N GLU A 125 -13.57 -9.46 -7.08
CA GLU A 125 -14.31 -9.51 -8.36
C GLU A 125 -14.97 -8.16 -8.69
N ASN A 126 -14.49 -7.05 -8.10
CA ASN A 126 -15.00 -5.70 -8.34
C ASN A 126 -16.49 -5.52 -7.98
N THR A 127 -16.99 -6.27 -7.02
CA THR A 127 -18.29 -6.00 -6.41
C THR A 127 -18.13 -4.97 -5.31
N ILE A 128 -18.69 -3.78 -5.51
CA ILE A 128 -18.75 -2.75 -4.48
C ILE A 128 -20.00 -2.93 -3.63
N SER A 129 -19.83 -2.81 -2.31
CA SER A 129 -20.93 -2.92 -1.34
C SER A 129 -20.92 -1.76 -0.36
N SER A 130 -22.11 -1.26 -0.05
CA SER A 130 -22.34 -0.35 1.08
C SER A 130 -22.78 -1.15 2.28
N VAL A 131 -22.12 -0.95 3.41
CA VAL A 131 -22.34 -1.72 4.65
C VAL A 131 -22.67 -0.79 5.80
N ASN A 132 -23.68 -1.12 6.58
CA ASN A 132 -24.05 -0.42 7.80
C ASN A 132 -22.96 -0.66 8.88
N PRO A 133 -22.30 0.38 9.43
CA PRO A 133 -21.20 0.22 10.36
C PRO A 133 -21.62 -0.29 11.75
N ASP A 134 -22.90 -0.19 12.12
CA ASP A 134 -23.36 -0.58 13.44
C ASP A 134 -23.59 -2.09 13.57
N ASN A 135 -24.05 -2.73 12.48
CA ASN A 135 -24.49 -4.13 12.52
C ASN A 135 -23.96 -4.99 11.35
N GLY A 136 -23.23 -4.44 10.39
CA GLY A 136 -22.69 -5.15 9.26
C GLY A 136 -23.71 -5.49 8.16
N ALA A 137 -24.95 -4.98 8.23
CA ALA A 137 -25.95 -5.23 7.18
C ALA A 137 -25.52 -4.57 5.86
N ILE A 138 -25.64 -5.30 4.75
CA ILE A 138 -25.39 -4.77 3.41
C ILE A 138 -26.60 -3.92 3.01
N ASN A 139 -26.38 -2.62 2.78
CA ASN A 139 -27.39 -1.68 2.31
C ASN A 139 -27.68 -1.91 0.82
N TRP A 140 -26.63 -2.04 0.02
CA TRP A 140 -26.67 -2.37 -1.39
C TRP A 140 -25.35 -2.98 -1.84
N SER A 141 -25.39 -3.72 -2.95
CA SER A 141 -24.22 -4.31 -3.62
C SER A 141 -24.38 -4.15 -5.13
N LYS A 142 -23.26 -3.87 -5.82
CA LYS A 142 -23.21 -3.72 -7.27
C LYS A 142 -21.95 -4.33 -7.85
N SER A 143 -22.09 -5.25 -8.78
CA SER A 143 -20.96 -5.76 -9.56
C SER A 143 -20.59 -4.74 -10.64
N LEU A 144 -19.30 -4.37 -10.66
CA LEU A 144 -18.68 -3.51 -11.66
C LEU A 144 -17.60 -4.27 -12.45
N PHE A 145 -17.73 -5.60 -12.47
CA PHE A 145 -16.85 -6.47 -13.22
C PHE A 145 -17.12 -6.33 -14.73
N PRO A 146 -16.09 -6.07 -15.57
CA PRO A 146 -16.28 -5.93 -17.02
C PRO A 146 -16.73 -7.24 -17.65
N GLU A 147 -17.74 -7.16 -18.52
CA GLU A 147 -18.27 -8.33 -19.22
C GLU A 147 -17.21 -8.94 -20.17
N GLY A 148 -17.01 -10.26 -20.07
CA GLY A 148 -16.07 -11.00 -20.92
C GLY A 148 -14.62 -11.05 -20.42
N GLU A 149 -14.30 -10.40 -19.33
CA GLU A 149 -12.97 -10.45 -18.72
C GLU A 149 -12.81 -11.65 -17.76
N ASP A 150 -11.57 -12.04 -17.45
CA ASP A 150 -11.26 -13.08 -16.46
C ASP A 150 -11.12 -12.44 -15.07
N PRO A 151 -11.94 -12.85 -14.06
CA PRO A 151 -11.85 -12.32 -12.70
C PRO A 151 -10.48 -12.50 -12.05
N LYS A 152 -9.67 -13.42 -12.52
CA LYS A 152 -8.35 -13.71 -11.95
C LYS A 152 -7.26 -12.70 -12.30
N ILE A 153 -7.49 -11.80 -13.23
CA ILE A 153 -6.45 -10.88 -13.74
C ILE A 153 -6.71 -9.41 -13.43
N GLY A 154 -7.89 -9.07 -12.93
CA GLY A 154 -8.37 -7.70 -12.75
C GLY A 154 -8.08 -7.08 -11.39
N PHE A 155 -7.03 -7.51 -10.67
CA PHE A 155 -6.72 -6.96 -9.35
C PHE A 155 -6.20 -5.51 -9.42
N GLY A 156 -6.48 -4.75 -8.37
CA GLY A 156 -6.03 -3.37 -8.22
C GLY A 156 -7.16 -2.36 -8.21
N GLY A 157 -6.79 -1.09 -8.30
CA GLY A 157 -7.72 0.02 -8.18
C GLY A 157 -7.88 0.49 -6.73
N GLY A 158 -8.92 1.25 -6.48
CA GLY A 158 -9.22 1.76 -5.16
C GLY A 158 -10.47 2.62 -5.10
N LEU A 159 -10.85 2.95 -3.87
CA LEU A 159 -11.98 3.82 -3.55
C LEU A 159 -11.50 5.19 -3.07
N PHE A 160 -12.23 6.19 -3.46
CA PHE A 160 -12.09 7.56 -2.94
C PHE A 160 -13.47 8.22 -2.88
N ALA A 161 -13.71 9.04 -1.86
CA ALA A 161 -14.97 9.76 -1.75
C ALA A 161 -14.76 11.26 -1.63
N ASN A 162 -15.48 12.02 -2.43
CA ASN A 162 -15.55 13.49 -2.30
C ASN A 162 -16.87 14.03 -2.85
N SER A 163 -17.31 15.16 -2.31
CA SER A 163 -18.48 15.92 -2.78
C SER A 163 -19.77 15.07 -2.95
N GLY A 164 -19.94 14.06 -2.09
CA GLY A 164 -21.10 13.15 -2.17
C GLY A 164 -21.04 12.13 -3.30
N ILE A 165 -19.88 11.91 -3.89
CA ILE A 165 -19.63 10.93 -4.95
C ILE A 165 -18.58 9.94 -4.48
N ILE A 166 -18.76 8.66 -4.80
CA ILE A 166 -17.74 7.62 -4.66
C ILE A 166 -17.07 7.43 -6.02
N PHE A 167 -15.75 7.54 -6.02
CA PHE A 167 -14.94 7.20 -7.19
C PHE A 167 -14.32 5.83 -6.97
N PHE A 168 -14.45 4.97 -7.96
CA PHE A 168 -13.86 3.63 -7.97
C PHE A 168 -13.04 3.43 -9.24
N THR A 169 -11.83 2.96 -9.09
CA THR A 169 -11.00 2.46 -10.20
C THR A 169 -10.76 0.98 -10.04
N ASN A 170 -10.58 0.26 -11.14
CA ASN A 170 -10.25 -1.16 -11.14
C ASN A 170 -9.00 -1.49 -11.96
N GLY A 171 -8.57 -2.75 -11.86
CA GLY A 171 -7.40 -3.26 -12.58
C GLY A 171 -7.55 -3.32 -14.10
N PHE A 172 -8.73 -3.05 -14.63
CA PHE A 172 -9.02 -2.99 -16.08
C PHE A 172 -8.88 -1.58 -16.66
N GLY A 173 -8.60 -0.58 -15.81
CA GLY A 173 -8.45 0.81 -16.25
C GLY A 173 -9.76 1.60 -16.25
N GLU A 174 -10.82 1.08 -15.68
CA GLU A 174 -12.09 1.78 -15.58
C GLU A 174 -12.13 2.72 -14.39
N LEU A 175 -12.77 3.86 -14.57
CA LEU A 175 -13.11 4.84 -13.54
C LEU A 175 -14.62 5.02 -13.49
N TYR A 176 -15.20 4.81 -12.32
CA TYR A 176 -16.61 4.99 -12.03
C TYR A 176 -16.81 6.13 -11.04
N ALA A 177 -17.85 6.91 -11.26
CA ALA A 177 -18.46 7.79 -10.25
C ALA A 177 -19.81 7.22 -9.86
N LEU A 178 -20.02 7.00 -8.57
CA LEU A 178 -21.18 6.31 -8.04
C LEU A 178 -21.90 7.17 -7.00
N ASP A 179 -23.24 7.06 -7.00
CA ASP A 179 -24.06 7.59 -5.92
C ASP A 179 -23.90 6.71 -4.66
N PRO A 180 -23.48 7.27 -3.52
CA PRO A 180 -23.26 6.49 -2.30
C PRO A 180 -24.54 5.87 -1.70
N TYR A 181 -25.74 6.41 -2.02
CA TYR A 181 -27.01 5.95 -1.43
C TYR A 181 -27.51 4.64 -2.03
N ASN A 182 -27.34 4.46 -3.34
CA ASN A 182 -27.91 3.32 -4.07
C ASN A 182 -26.92 2.61 -5.01
N GLY A 183 -25.67 3.12 -5.13
CA GLY A 183 -24.64 2.56 -6.01
C GLY A 183 -24.88 2.83 -7.50
N ASP A 184 -25.79 3.74 -7.88
CA ASP A 184 -26.01 4.07 -9.28
C ASP A 184 -24.79 4.74 -9.90
N ILE A 185 -24.49 4.34 -11.16
CA ILE A 185 -23.41 4.93 -11.92
C ILE A 185 -23.84 6.30 -12.41
N LEU A 186 -23.23 7.35 -11.88
CA LEU A 186 -23.42 8.73 -12.32
C LEU A 186 -22.75 8.97 -13.67
N TRP A 187 -21.51 8.50 -13.79
CA TRP A 187 -20.75 8.45 -15.04
C TRP A 187 -19.62 7.41 -14.94
N ARG A 188 -19.08 7.02 -16.08
CA ARG A 188 -17.90 6.18 -16.17
C ARG A 188 -17.01 6.64 -17.31
N ASP A 189 -15.69 6.42 -17.17
CA ASP A 189 -14.69 6.62 -18.21
C ASP A 189 -13.62 5.53 -18.10
N MET A 190 -12.68 5.50 -19.03
CA MET A 190 -11.61 4.51 -19.08
C MET A 190 -10.28 5.22 -19.34
N VAL A 191 -9.23 4.79 -18.62
CA VAL A 191 -7.86 5.13 -18.92
C VAL A 191 -7.19 4.03 -19.75
N SER A 192 -6.12 4.38 -20.47
CA SER A 192 -5.50 3.49 -21.46
C SER A 192 -4.76 2.29 -20.91
N SER A 193 -4.56 2.22 -19.59
CA SER A 193 -3.79 1.18 -18.92
C SER A 193 -4.41 0.83 -17.57
N PRO A 194 -4.13 -0.37 -17.03
CA PRO A 194 -4.61 -0.78 -15.71
C PRO A 194 -4.34 0.25 -14.62
N VAL A 195 -5.25 0.35 -13.64
CA VAL A 195 -5.09 1.19 -12.46
C VAL A 195 -4.93 0.31 -11.24
N ARG A 196 -3.98 0.65 -10.36
CA ARG A 196 -3.72 -0.10 -9.12
C ARG A 196 -3.76 0.76 -7.88
N ALA A 197 -3.68 2.07 -8.03
CA ALA A 197 -3.83 3.04 -6.95
C ALA A 197 -5.28 3.53 -6.86
N ALA A 198 -5.68 3.97 -5.68
CA ALA A 198 -6.95 4.67 -5.54
C ALA A 198 -6.94 5.98 -6.35
N PRO A 199 -8.08 6.38 -6.93
CA PRO A 199 -8.21 7.71 -7.46
C PRO A 199 -8.14 8.73 -6.33
N ILE A 200 -7.92 10.01 -6.64
CA ILE A 200 -8.01 11.10 -5.68
C ILE A 200 -8.79 12.25 -6.30
N ALA A 201 -9.59 12.95 -5.52
CA ALA A 201 -10.42 14.03 -6.05
C ALA A 201 -10.44 15.26 -5.13
N ASP A 202 -10.62 16.43 -5.75
CA ASP A 202 -11.06 17.63 -5.06
C ASP A 202 -12.50 17.98 -5.48
N ASN A 203 -12.95 19.20 -5.20
CA ASN A 203 -14.32 19.60 -5.53
C ASN A 203 -14.55 19.87 -7.03
N SER A 204 -13.54 19.78 -7.86
CA SER A 204 -13.61 20.11 -9.30
C SER A 204 -13.18 18.95 -10.21
N MET A 205 -12.20 18.18 -9.79
CA MET A 205 -11.59 17.14 -10.61
C MET A 205 -11.30 15.86 -9.83
N VAL A 206 -11.34 14.74 -10.54
CA VAL A 206 -10.81 13.45 -10.10
C VAL A 206 -9.57 13.09 -10.92
N PHE A 207 -8.56 12.53 -10.25
CA PHE A 207 -7.28 12.18 -10.82
C PHE A 207 -7.05 10.69 -10.71
N VAL A 208 -6.52 10.09 -11.78
CA VAL A 208 -6.23 8.66 -11.87
C VAL A 208 -4.81 8.46 -12.38
N LEU A 209 -4.02 7.67 -11.67
CA LEU A 209 -2.67 7.26 -12.07
C LEU A 209 -2.70 5.82 -12.56
N SER A 210 -2.36 5.59 -13.83
CA SER A 210 -2.28 4.26 -14.43
C SER A 210 -0.86 3.66 -14.31
N VAL A 211 -0.76 2.34 -14.48
CA VAL A 211 0.51 1.60 -14.30
C VAL A 211 1.62 1.98 -15.29
N ASP A 212 1.28 2.61 -16.40
CA ASP A 212 2.18 3.15 -17.40
C ASP A 212 2.69 4.58 -17.09
N ASN A 213 2.58 5.01 -15.82
CA ASN A 213 2.98 6.33 -15.35
C ASN A 213 2.24 7.49 -16.05
N LYS A 214 0.98 7.27 -16.42
CA LYS A 214 0.13 8.33 -16.96
C LYS A 214 -0.86 8.80 -15.91
N ILE A 215 -0.86 10.10 -15.59
CA ILE A 215 -1.90 10.74 -14.81
C ILE A 215 -2.95 11.33 -15.75
N ASN A 216 -4.21 11.06 -15.44
CA ASN A 216 -5.39 11.59 -16.12
C ASN A 216 -6.22 12.41 -15.14
N ALA A 217 -6.75 13.54 -15.57
CA ALA A 217 -7.66 14.38 -14.79
C ALA A 217 -9.00 14.50 -15.51
N PHE A 218 -10.07 14.29 -14.76
CA PHE A 218 -11.45 14.31 -15.26
C PHE A 218 -12.27 15.33 -14.46
N ASP A 219 -13.25 15.91 -15.09
CA ASP A 219 -14.25 16.74 -14.42
C ASP A 219 -15.05 15.89 -13.43
N ILE A 220 -15.21 16.37 -12.22
CA ILE A 220 -15.83 15.59 -11.13
C ILE A 220 -17.32 15.28 -11.40
N GLN A 221 -18.05 16.18 -12.11
CA GLN A 221 -19.48 16.04 -12.33
C GLN A 221 -19.81 15.29 -13.63
N SER A 222 -19.07 15.59 -14.69
CA SER A 222 -19.37 15.05 -16.03
C SER A 222 -18.53 13.85 -16.45
N GLY A 223 -17.42 13.57 -15.74
CA GLY A 223 -16.45 12.57 -16.15
C GLY A 223 -15.59 12.97 -17.36
N SER A 224 -15.80 14.15 -17.95
CA SER A 224 -15.06 14.56 -19.14
C SER A 224 -13.57 14.79 -18.83
N LYS A 225 -12.69 14.19 -19.64
CA LYS A 225 -11.24 14.36 -19.49
C LYS A 225 -10.84 15.83 -19.71
N LYS A 226 -10.08 16.40 -18.77
CA LYS A 226 -9.59 17.79 -18.80
C LYS A 226 -8.16 17.86 -19.30
N TRP A 227 -7.28 17.02 -18.76
CA TRP A 227 -5.89 16.95 -19.15
C TRP A 227 -5.29 15.58 -18.82
N GLU A 228 -4.17 15.27 -19.42
CA GLU A 228 -3.35 14.10 -19.09
C GLU A 228 -1.86 14.47 -19.19
N TYR A 229 -1.03 13.72 -18.46
CA TYR A 229 0.43 13.83 -18.53
C TYR A 229 1.03 12.44 -18.46
N SER A 230 1.93 12.13 -19.39
CA SER A 230 2.65 10.85 -19.44
C SER A 230 4.10 11.05 -19.05
N TRP A 231 4.61 10.16 -18.22
CA TRP A 231 6.01 10.09 -17.89
C TRP A 231 6.60 8.76 -18.32
N PHE A 232 7.91 8.71 -18.44
CA PHE A 232 8.62 7.50 -18.85
C PHE A 232 8.29 6.34 -17.90
N SER A 233 7.93 5.17 -18.45
CA SER A 233 7.62 3.96 -17.70
C SER A 233 8.76 2.96 -17.88
N ASP A 234 9.41 2.58 -16.77
CA ASP A 234 10.22 1.37 -16.72
C ASP A 234 9.29 0.15 -16.73
N THR A 235 9.69 -0.89 -17.45
CA THR A 235 8.87 -2.10 -17.64
C THR A 235 8.79 -3.01 -16.42
N ALA A 236 9.68 -2.84 -15.44
CA ALA A 236 9.72 -3.62 -14.21
C ALA A 236 9.35 -2.77 -13.00
N GLY A 237 8.35 -3.16 -12.25
CA GLY A 237 7.91 -2.50 -11.02
C GLY A 237 7.17 -3.43 -10.08
N LEU A 238 7.03 -3.04 -8.83
CA LEU A 238 6.26 -3.78 -7.84
C LEU A 238 4.76 -3.74 -8.16
N VAL A 239 4.06 -4.75 -7.67
CA VAL A 239 2.59 -4.84 -7.80
C VAL A 239 1.89 -3.75 -6.99
N GLN A 240 2.43 -3.46 -5.80
CA GLN A 240 1.92 -2.42 -4.91
C GLN A 240 2.21 -1.04 -5.49
N THR A 241 1.22 -0.15 -5.43
CA THR A 241 1.32 1.23 -5.89
C THR A 241 1.03 2.21 -4.76
N SER A 242 1.67 3.35 -4.84
CA SER A 242 1.49 4.48 -3.95
C SER A 242 0.27 5.30 -4.34
N ASN A 243 -0.44 5.86 -3.38
CA ASN A 243 -1.49 6.83 -3.65
C ASN A 243 -0.91 8.20 -3.97
N MET A 244 -1.65 8.99 -4.73
CA MET A 244 -1.38 10.40 -4.92
C MET A 244 -1.74 11.20 -3.67
N ALA A 245 -1.31 12.48 -3.59
CA ALA A 245 -1.73 13.40 -2.55
C ALA A 245 -2.17 14.73 -3.15
N LEU A 246 -3.04 15.47 -2.44
CA LEU A 246 -3.46 16.82 -2.81
C LEU A 246 -3.06 17.81 -1.72
N PHE A 247 -2.57 18.95 -2.15
CA PHE A 247 -2.25 20.08 -1.27
C PHE A 247 -2.54 21.39 -1.99
N GLU A 248 -3.51 22.14 -1.48
CA GLU A 248 -3.94 23.41 -2.09
C GLU A 248 -4.29 23.26 -3.59
N ASP A 249 -3.57 23.94 -4.47
CA ASP A 249 -3.73 23.86 -5.94
C ASP A 249 -2.84 22.82 -6.61
N LYS A 250 -2.21 21.94 -5.84
CA LYS A 250 -1.20 20.97 -6.29
C LYS A 250 -1.69 19.54 -6.19
N ILE A 251 -1.27 18.72 -7.14
CA ILE A 251 -1.33 17.26 -7.07
C ILE A 251 0.08 16.68 -7.06
N ILE A 252 0.31 15.79 -6.12
CA ILE A 252 1.58 15.10 -5.90
C ILE A 252 1.44 13.68 -6.46
N VAL A 253 2.29 13.33 -7.41
CA VAL A 253 2.23 12.08 -8.16
C VAL A 253 3.52 11.28 -7.96
N PRO A 254 3.46 10.16 -7.22
CA PRO A 254 4.58 9.25 -7.08
C PRO A 254 4.65 8.29 -8.27
N TYR A 255 5.80 8.21 -8.91
CA TYR A 255 6.03 7.32 -10.04
C TYR A 255 6.82 6.06 -9.66
N LYS A 256 6.58 4.97 -10.38
CA LYS A 256 7.31 3.69 -10.20
C LYS A 256 8.81 3.80 -10.49
N SER A 257 9.22 4.78 -11.26
CA SER A 257 10.63 5.08 -11.53
C SER A 257 11.36 5.75 -10.36
N GLY A 258 10.65 6.00 -9.24
CA GLY A 258 11.20 6.61 -8.03
C GLY A 258 11.26 8.13 -8.07
N GLU A 259 10.64 8.75 -9.05
CA GLU A 259 10.43 10.18 -9.08
C GLU A 259 9.10 10.57 -8.43
N ILE A 260 9.07 11.75 -7.84
CA ILE A 260 7.88 12.43 -7.37
C ILE A 260 7.71 13.72 -8.15
N PHE A 261 6.54 13.87 -8.78
CA PHE A 261 6.22 15.08 -9.54
C PHE A 261 5.09 15.82 -8.85
N VAL A 262 5.18 17.15 -8.89
CA VAL A 262 4.12 18.02 -8.41
C VAL A 262 3.61 18.85 -9.57
N PHE A 263 2.31 18.76 -9.79
CA PHE A 263 1.63 19.50 -10.87
C PHE A 263 0.63 20.49 -10.29
N LYS A 264 0.35 21.52 -11.07
CA LYS A 264 -0.82 22.35 -10.86
C LYS A 264 -2.06 21.57 -11.27
N LYS A 265 -2.97 21.30 -10.32
CA LYS A 265 -4.09 20.37 -10.53
C LYS A 265 -5.08 20.79 -11.62
N ASN A 266 -5.24 22.11 -11.88
CA ASN A 266 -6.23 22.60 -12.84
C ASN A 266 -5.83 22.41 -14.32
N ASN A 267 -4.55 22.27 -14.65
CA ASN A 267 -4.07 22.23 -16.04
C ASN A 267 -2.93 21.24 -16.31
N GLY A 268 -2.48 20.48 -15.28
CA GLY A 268 -1.41 19.50 -15.44
C GLY A 268 -0.02 20.06 -15.65
N ASN A 269 0.20 21.37 -15.47
CA ASN A 269 1.53 21.96 -15.58
C ASN A 269 2.41 21.48 -14.43
N ARG A 270 3.56 20.86 -14.77
CA ARG A 270 4.53 20.42 -13.77
C ARG A 270 5.20 21.63 -13.12
N LEU A 271 5.10 21.71 -11.80
CA LEU A 271 5.71 22.76 -10.99
C LEU A 271 7.15 22.42 -10.64
N TRP A 272 7.37 21.21 -10.12
CA TRP A 272 8.70 20.71 -9.79
C TRP A 272 8.70 19.17 -9.74
N ALA A 273 9.89 18.60 -9.61
CA ALA A 273 10.08 17.16 -9.42
C ALA A 273 11.32 16.88 -8.57
N ASP A 274 11.32 15.76 -7.86
CA ASP A 274 12.47 15.21 -7.13
C ASP A 274 12.48 13.68 -7.22
N SER A 275 13.50 13.03 -6.68
CA SER A 275 13.65 11.59 -6.75
C SER A 275 14.17 11.00 -5.43
N VAL A 276 13.57 9.89 -5.02
CA VAL A 276 14.03 9.07 -3.89
C VAL A 276 15.20 8.15 -4.26
N ASN A 277 15.60 8.11 -5.52
CA ASN A 277 16.66 7.22 -6.01
C ASN A 277 18.01 7.57 -5.41
N ARG A 278 18.77 6.55 -5.01
CA ARG A 278 20.16 6.72 -4.57
C ARG A 278 21.06 6.84 -5.79
N LYS A 279 21.96 7.82 -5.78
CA LYS A 279 23.03 7.94 -6.79
C LYS A 279 24.05 6.80 -6.55
N ASN A 280 24.46 6.10 -7.63
CA ASN A 280 25.60 5.16 -7.64
C ASN A 280 25.41 3.74 -7.06
N ILE A 281 24.25 3.14 -7.03
CA ILE A 281 24.10 1.71 -6.73
C ILE A 281 24.01 0.92 -8.04
N LYS A 282 25.02 0.07 -8.31
CA LYS A 282 25.14 -0.70 -9.58
C LYS A 282 24.61 -2.14 -9.49
N ASN A 283 23.78 -2.49 -8.51
CA ASN A 283 23.30 -3.85 -8.31
C ASN A 283 21.95 -4.09 -9.00
N SER A 284 21.72 -5.31 -9.49
CA SER A 284 20.51 -5.70 -10.23
C SER A 284 19.21 -5.53 -9.41
N LEU A 285 19.24 -5.70 -8.08
CA LEU A 285 18.10 -5.44 -7.20
C LEU A 285 17.86 -3.94 -6.99
N SER A 286 18.85 -3.08 -7.19
CA SER A 286 18.71 -1.62 -7.13
C SER A 286 17.90 -1.04 -8.31
N GLN A 287 17.46 -1.88 -9.23
CA GLN A 287 16.60 -1.47 -10.35
C GLN A 287 15.14 -1.31 -9.95
N ILE A 288 14.70 -1.88 -8.82
CA ILE A 288 13.36 -1.64 -8.28
C ILE A 288 13.38 -0.32 -7.50
N LYS A 289 12.96 0.76 -8.16
CA LYS A 289 13.03 2.13 -7.63
C LYS A 289 11.69 2.62 -7.09
N ASP A 290 10.69 1.77 -7.08
CA ASP A 290 9.29 2.13 -6.85
C ASP A 290 9.09 2.93 -5.56
N ILE A 291 8.24 3.94 -5.64
CA ILE A 291 7.60 4.55 -4.48
C ILE A 291 6.33 3.76 -4.21
N THR A 292 6.34 2.92 -3.18
CA THR A 292 5.18 2.09 -2.79
C THR A 292 4.43 2.64 -1.59
N ALA A 293 5.14 3.37 -0.73
CA ALA A 293 4.54 4.13 0.36
C ALA A 293 3.93 5.43 -0.16
N SER A 294 2.75 5.80 0.31
CA SER A 294 2.10 7.04 -0.10
C SER A 294 2.90 8.27 0.39
N PRO A 295 3.09 9.30 -0.46
CA PRO A 295 3.70 10.55 -0.03
C PRO A 295 2.81 11.22 1.01
N VAL A 296 3.41 11.68 2.11
CA VAL A 296 2.69 12.29 3.23
C VAL A 296 2.94 13.78 3.25
N ILE A 297 1.88 14.56 3.35
CA ILE A 297 1.98 16.01 3.53
C ILE A 297 1.75 16.34 5.01
N HIS A 298 2.72 17.01 5.59
CA HIS A 298 2.69 17.47 6.98
C HIS A 298 3.15 18.93 7.08
N GLY A 299 2.23 19.83 7.34
CA GLY A 299 2.50 21.27 7.21
C GLY A 299 2.95 21.61 5.78
N ASN A 300 4.12 22.22 5.64
CA ASN A 300 4.74 22.55 4.36
C ASN A 300 5.72 21.48 3.85
N LEU A 301 5.85 20.36 4.55
CA LEU A 301 6.73 19.27 4.18
C LEU A 301 5.98 18.20 3.38
N LEU A 302 6.59 17.78 2.29
CA LEU A 302 6.24 16.58 1.55
C LEU A 302 7.27 15.50 1.88
N LEU A 303 6.82 14.44 2.54
CA LEU A 303 7.63 13.29 2.95
C LEU A 303 7.42 12.16 1.94
N THR A 304 8.49 11.73 1.31
CA THR A 304 8.46 10.65 0.30
C THR A 304 9.53 9.62 0.59
N VAL A 305 9.19 8.35 0.52
CA VAL A 305 10.12 7.24 0.74
C VAL A 305 10.05 6.22 -0.39
N GLY A 306 11.21 5.76 -0.86
CA GLY A 306 11.32 4.71 -1.87
C GLY A 306 11.48 3.33 -1.27
N PHE A 307 11.02 2.30 -1.98
CA PHE A 307 11.15 0.90 -1.57
C PHE A 307 12.62 0.48 -1.36
N GLN A 308 13.52 0.87 -2.27
CA GLN A 308 14.97 0.71 -2.13
C GLN A 308 15.70 2.06 -2.23
N GLY A 309 14.98 3.12 -2.02
CA GLY A 309 15.43 4.48 -2.12
C GLY A 309 15.91 5.06 -0.79
N ARG A 310 15.50 6.28 -0.56
CA ARG A 310 15.72 7.05 0.66
C ARG A 310 14.41 7.71 1.08
N LEU A 311 14.35 8.14 2.34
CA LEU A 311 13.33 9.06 2.82
C LEU A 311 13.81 10.48 2.53
N ILE A 312 12.98 11.29 1.88
CA ILE A 312 13.25 12.69 1.59
C ILE A 312 12.12 13.57 2.12
N ALA A 313 12.48 14.75 2.58
CA ALA A 313 11.53 15.82 2.90
C ALA A 313 11.77 17.01 1.97
N ASN A 314 10.74 17.37 1.23
CA ASN A 314 10.76 18.54 0.37
C ASN A 314 9.81 19.62 0.90
N ASN A 315 10.14 20.87 0.71
CA ASN A 315 9.14 21.92 0.81
C ASN A 315 8.12 21.74 -0.33
N VAL A 316 6.85 21.48 0.01
CA VAL A 316 5.80 21.14 -0.96
C VAL A 316 5.52 22.27 -1.97
N ASN A 317 5.82 23.52 -1.61
CA ASN A 317 5.53 24.68 -2.45
C ASN A 317 6.56 24.90 -3.56
N ASN A 318 7.84 24.68 -3.27
CA ASN A 318 8.93 25.00 -4.20
C ASN A 318 9.82 23.80 -4.57
N GLY A 319 9.62 22.63 -3.94
CA GLY A 319 10.36 21.42 -4.22
C GLY A 319 11.76 21.35 -3.61
N PHE A 320 12.22 22.37 -2.90
CA PHE A 320 13.54 22.31 -2.26
C PHE A 320 13.59 21.19 -1.22
N ARG A 321 14.61 20.34 -1.35
CA ARG A 321 14.88 19.29 -0.38
C ARG A 321 15.38 19.90 0.93
N VAL A 322 14.64 19.70 2.00
CA VAL A 322 14.96 20.18 3.35
C VAL A 322 15.99 19.25 3.98
N TRP A 323 15.71 17.93 3.95
CA TRP A 323 16.62 16.90 4.43
C TRP A 323 16.37 15.56 3.71
N GLU A 324 17.30 14.63 3.87
CA GLU A 324 17.17 13.26 3.39
C GLU A 324 17.84 12.26 4.35
N LEU A 325 17.29 11.06 4.45
CA LEU A 325 17.80 9.96 5.27
C LEU A 325 17.92 8.67 4.45
N PRO A 326 18.91 7.82 4.69
CA PRO A 326 19.09 6.54 3.98
C PRO A 326 18.14 5.46 4.51
N ILE A 327 16.85 5.79 4.64
CA ILE A 327 15.78 4.89 5.10
C ILE A 327 14.96 4.50 3.89
N SER A 328 14.75 3.20 3.68
CA SER A 328 13.86 2.64 2.67
C SER A 328 12.64 2.02 3.33
N SER A 329 11.45 2.22 2.76
CA SER A 329 10.20 1.68 3.31
C SER A 329 9.17 1.46 2.22
N SER A 330 8.31 0.47 2.44
CA SER A 330 7.05 0.25 1.71
C SER A 330 5.82 0.66 2.52
N ILE A 331 6.01 1.09 3.76
CA ILE A 331 4.93 1.51 4.66
C ILE A 331 4.86 3.03 4.71
N THR A 332 3.66 3.56 4.52
CA THR A 332 3.39 5.00 4.60
C THR A 332 3.75 5.52 6.00
N PRO A 333 4.62 6.54 6.10
CA PRO A 333 4.97 7.13 7.38
C PRO A 333 3.78 7.85 8.02
N VAL A 334 3.84 8.05 9.35
CA VAL A 334 2.82 8.77 10.10
C VAL A 334 3.46 9.94 10.82
N ALA A 335 2.91 11.14 10.63
CA ALA A 335 3.37 12.35 11.31
C ALA A 335 2.35 12.82 12.35
N SER A 336 2.85 13.28 13.50
CA SER A 336 2.06 13.87 14.58
C SER A 336 2.84 14.98 15.26
N ASN A 337 2.31 16.19 15.31
CA ASN A 337 3.03 17.42 15.68
C ASN A 337 4.34 17.52 14.87
N ASN A 338 5.47 17.77 15.51
CA ASN A 338 6.77 17.88 14.84
C ASN A 338 7.50 16.53 14.68
N TYR A 339 6.82 15.40 14.79
CA TYR A 339 7.45 14.08 14.80
C TYR A 339 6.92 13.21 13.67
N LEU A 340 7.86 12.51 13.03
CA LEU A 340 7.63 11.54 11.99
C LEU A 340 8.01 10.15 12.49
N PHE A 341 7.14 9.17 12.29
CA PHE A 341 7.39 7.76 12.56
C PHE A 341 7.41 7.00 11.25
N ILE A 342 8.38 6.10 11.10
CA ILE A 342 8.52 5.24 9.92
C ILE A 342 9.15 3.91 10.30
N VAL A 343 8.68 2.83 9.70
CA VAL A 343 9.30 1.51 9.78
C VAL A 343 10.01 1.20 8.46
N SER A 344 11.28 0.82 8.52
CA SER A 344 12.05 0.47 7.33
C SER A 344 11.71 -0.95 6.83
N ASN A 345 12.12 -1.25 5.59
CA ASN A 345 12.02 -2.60 5.03
C ASN A 345 12.87 -3.64 5.78
N ASP A 346 13.84 -3.19 6.60
CA ASP A 346 14.64 -4.05 7.49
C ASP A 346 13.98 -4.24 8.87
N ASN A 347 12.71 -3.82 9.04
CA ASN A 347 11.95 -3.84 10.29
C ASN A 347 12.58 -2.99 11.42
N ILE A 348 13.23 -1.89 11.09
CA ILE A 348 13.68 -0.91 12.06
C ILE A 348 12.67 0.23 12.12
N LEU A 349 12.19 0.51 13.31
CA LEU A 349 11.28 1.61 13.61
C LEU A 349 12.08 2.85 13.98
N PHE A 350 11.67 4.01 13.46
CA PHE A 350 12.32 5.31 13.68
C PHE A 350 11.32 6.34 14.18
N ALA A 351 11.79 7.21 15.08
CA ALA A 351 11.19 8.52 15.29
C ALA A 351 12.19 9.59 14.81
N ILE A 352 11.66 10.56 14.09
CA ILE A 352 12.43 11.59 13.40
C ILE A 352 11.80 12.94 13.71
N ASP A 353 12.59 13.96 13.99
CA ASP A 353 12.12 15.33 13.98
C ASP A 353 11.78 15.73 12.54
N ALA A 354 10.54 16.10 12.29
CA ALA A 354 10.04 16.32 10.95
C ALA A 354 10.65 17.55 10.26
N GLU A 355 11.06 18.57 11.02
CA GLU A 355 11.64 19.80 10.47
C GLU A 355 13.14 19.64 10.17
N SER A 356 13.89 19.04 11.09
CA SER A 356 15.35 18.92 10.95
C SER A 356 15.79 17.63 10.24
N GLY A 357 15.00 16.57 10.30
CA GLY A 357 15.38 15.22 9.88
C GLY A 357 16.27 14.48 10.90
N ASP A 358 16.45 15.02 12.10
CA ASP A 358 17.21 14.35 13.14
C ASP A 358 16.50 13.08 13.62
N VAL A 359 17.22 11.95 13.64
CA VAL A 359 16.70 10.69 14.15
C VAL A 359 16.81 10.70 15.67
N LEU A 360 15.66 10.66 16.33
CA LEU A 360 15.55 10.79 17.79
C LEU A 360 15.83 9.45 18.48
N TRP A 361 15.18 8.40 18.00
CA TRP A 361 15.39 7.03 18.45
C TRP A 361 15.13 6.02 17.32
N THR A 362 15.66 4.82 17.52
CA THR A 362 15.42 3.66 16.66
C THR A 362 15.12 2.43 17.50
N HIS A 363 14.33 1.50 16.95
CA HIS A 363 14.08 0.20 17.56
C HIS A 363 14.10 -0.89 16.49
N ASP A 364 14.92 -1.93 16.68
CA ASP A 364 14.93 -3.12 15.82
C ASP A 364 13.82 -4.07 16.27
N ILE A 365 12.75 -4.17 15.46
CA ILE A 365 11.58 -5.01 15.76
C ILE A 365 11.97 -6.49 15.76
N ASN A 366 12.96 -6.90 14.93
CA ASN A 366 13.43 -8.29 14.87
C ASN A 366 14.03 -8.77 16.19
N SER A 367 14.47 -7.86 17.07
CA SER A 367 14.97 -8.21 18.40
C SER A 367 13.90 -8.78 19.35
N ASN A 368 12.62 -8.50 19.07
CA ASN A 368 11.50 -8.87 19.93
C ASN A 368 10.43 -9.70 19.22
N TYR A 369 10.40 -9.71 17.88
CA TYR A 369 9.40 -10.41 17.09
C TYR A 369 10.06 -11.17 15.95
N GLU A 370 9.81 -12.48 15.88
CA GLU A 370 10.26 -13.34 14.78
C GLU A 370 9.20 -13.34 13.67
N PHE A 371 9.52 -12.77 12.51
CA PHE A 371 8.68 -12.82 11.33
C PHE A 371 8.76 -14.23 10.72
N LYS A 372 7.65 -14.97 10.73
CA LYS A 372 7.55 -16.33 10.18
C LYS A 372 6.83 -16.32 8.85
N ASN A 373 7.27 -17.17 7.93
CA ASN A 373 6.68 -17.30 6.59
C ASN A 373 6.58 -15.92 5.88
N ASP A 374 5.43 -15.68 5.23
CA ASP A 374 5.16 -14.43 4.52
C ASP A 374 4.53 -13.32 5.41
N ASN A 375 4.64 -13.46 6.75
CA ASN A 375 4.12 -12.45 7.66
C ASN A 375 4.92 -11.15 7.55
N LYS A 376 4.24 -10.04 7.36
CA LYS A 376 4.85 -8.73 7.14
C LYS A 376 4.03 -7.63 7.80
N ILE A 377 4.68 -6.50 8.06
CA ILE A 377 4.00 -5.29 8.48
C ILE A 377 3.23 -4.75 7.27
N ILE A 378 1.92 -4.51 7.44
CA ILE A 378 1.04 -3.99 6.39
C ILE A 378 0.65 -2.53 6.63
N SER A 379 0.72 -2.07 7.87
CA SER A 379 0.39 -0.69 8.24
C SER A 379 1.03 -0.29 9.55
N MET A 380 1.28 0.99 9.69
CA MET A 380 1.65 1.64 10.94
C MET A 380 0.68 2.78 11.22
N GLN A 381 0.22 2.90 12.48
CA GLN A 381 -0.72 3.95 12.89
C GLN A 381 -0.44 4.36 14.33
N ILE A 382 -0.67 5.64 14.62
CA ILE A 382 -0.69 6.13 16.01
C ILE A 382 -2.14 6.11 16.46
N LEU A 383 -2.44 5.25 17.45
CA LEU A 383 -3.78 5.10 18.01
C LEU A 383 -3.69 5.34 19.50
N GLN A 384 -4.50 6.28 20.02
CA GLN A 384 -4.60 6.59 21.45
C GLN A 384 -3.22 6.80 22.11
N ASN A 385 -2.32 7.56 21.44
CA ASN A 385 -0.96 7.85 21.86
C ASN A 385 0.02 6.65 21.89
N LYS A 386 -0.33 5.54 21.24
CA LYS A 386 0.53 4.37 21.07
C LYS A 386 0.79 4.13 19.59
N LEU A 387 1.94 3.60 19.26
CA LEU A 387 2.32 3.27 17.89
C LEU A 387 2.04 1.79 17.62
N TYR A 388 1.08 1.52 16.77
CA TYR A 388 0.66 0.17 16.38
C TYR A 388 1.25 -0.20 15.02
N LEU A 389 1.89 -1.35 14.95
CA LEU A 389 2.27 -2.02 13.72
C LEU A 389 1.29 -3.17 13.50
N PHE A 390 0.55 -3.12 12.41
CA PHE A 390 -0.39 -4.15 11.99
C PHE A 390 0.33 -5.14 11.08
N LEU A 391 0.21 -6.43 11.39
CA LEU A 391 0.84 -7.50 10.61
C LEU A 391 -0.20 -8.26 9.78
N SER A 392 0.25 -8.82 8.66
CA SER A 392 -0.62 -9.60 7.77
C SER A 392 -1.23 -10.84 8.41
N SER A 393 -0.63 -11.35 9.48
CA SER A 393 -1.18 -12.45 10.29
C SER A 393 -2.34 -12.04 11.21
N GLY A 394 -2.57 -10.75 11.43
CA GLY A 394 -3.46 -10.22 12.46
C GLY A 394 -2.81 -10.00 13.82
N ASP A 395 -1.50 -10.23 13.93
CA ASP A 395 -0.72 -9.82 15.09
C ASP A 395 -0.54 -8.30 15.11
N LEU A 396 -0.43 -7.72 16.30
CA LEU A 396 -0.13 -6.31 16.49
C LEU A 396 1.11 -6.18 17.37
N ILE A 397 2.03 -5.29 16.97
CA ILE A 397 3.18 -4.90 17.78
C ILE A 397 2.99 -3.46 18.20
N VAL A 398 3.06 -3.20 19.50
CA VAL A 398 2.74 -1.90 20.09
C VAL A 398 3.99 -1.29 20.72
N HIS A 399 4.28 -0.06 20.37
CA HIS A 399 5.41 0.70 20.89
C HIS A 399 4.95 1.99 21.56
N ASP A 400 5.72 2.43 22.55
CA ASP A 400 5.63 3.79 23.07
C ASP A 400 6.30 4.75 22.08
N PRO A 401 5.56 5.68 21.44
CA PRO A 401 6.13 6.60 20.46
C PRO A 401 7.16 7.58 21.04
N LYS A 402 7.14 7.81 22.35
CA LYS A 402 8.09 8.74 23.01
C LYS A 402 9.47 8.15 23.17
N THR A 403 9.56 6.85 23.36
CA THR A 403 10.80 6.16 23.71
C THR A 403 11.21 5.08 22.71
N GLY A 404 10.32 4.68 21.81
CA GLY A 404 10.51 3.56 20.91
C GLY A 404 10.44 2.18 21.59
N LYS A 405 10.23 2.12 22.91
CA LYS A 405 10.19 0.86 23.64
C LYS A 405 8.96 0.03 23.24
N LEU A 406 9.18 -1.27 23.06
CA LEU A 406 8.10 -2.22 22.91
C LEU A 406 7.23 -2.21 24.18
N THR A 407 5.92 -2.07 24.02
CA THR A 407 4.94 -2.10 25.11
C THR A 407 4.13 -3.40 25.14
N ASP A 408 3.81 -3.93 23.95
CA ASP A 408 3.02 -5.17 23.87
C ASP A 408 3.19 -5.88 22.50
N ILE A 409 2.92 -7.19 22.48
CA ILE A 409 2.76 -8.03 21.28
C ILE A 409 1.45 -8.78 21.42
N LEU A 410 0.45 -8.36 20.69
CA LEU A 410 -0.90 -8.94 20.69
C LEU A 410 -1.01 -9.96 19.55
N LYS A 411 -0.97 -11.25 19.88
CA LYS A 411 -1.03 -12.35 18.90
C LYS A 411 -2.45 -12.63 18.46
N ASN A 412 -2.65 -12.78 17.12
CA ASN A 412 -3.94 -13.09 16.51
C ASN A 412 -5.08 -12.22 17.06
N LYS A 413 -4.79 -10.93 17.24
CA LYS A 413 -5.71 -10.01 17.90
C LYS A 413 -6.85 -9.58 17.00
N ILE A 414 -6.56 -9.51 15.70
CA ILE A 414 -7.53 -9.28 14.63
C ILE A 414 -7.39 -10.37 13.56
N GLU A 415 -8.34 -10.45 12.62
CA GLU A 415 -8.20 -11.35 11.48
C GLU A 415 -7.05 -10.93 10.55
N GLY A 416 -6.40 -11.94 9.95
CA GLY A 416 -5.32 -11.71 8.99
C GLY A 416 -5.78 -10.97 7.75
N SER A 417 -4.98 -10.00 7.32
CA SER A 417 -5.29 -9.12 6.20
C SER A 417 -4.04 -8.69 5.46
N THR A 418 -4.17 -8.45 4.15
CA THR A 418 -3.16 -7.74 3.35
C THR A 418 -3.51 -6.25 3.18
N ILE A 419 -4.70 -5.84 3.60
CA ILE A 419 -5.20 -4.47 3.52
C ILE A 419 -5.04 -3.78 4.87
N PRO A 420 -4.48 -2.55 4.90
CA PRO A 420 -4.44 -1.76 6.13
C PRO A 420 -5.84 -1.55 6.73
N PRO A 421 -6.00 -1.72 8.06
CA PRO A 421 -7.26 -1.44 8.72
C PRO A 421 -7.57 0.05 8.75
N ILE A 422 -8.85 0.40 8.81
CA ILE A 422 -9.32 1.77 9.02
C ILE A 422 -9.94 1.93 10.41
N ILE A 423 -9.83 3.14 10.97
CA ILE A 423 -10.38 3.46 12.28
C ILE A 423 -11.33 4.63 12.16
N VAL A 424 -12.59 4.42 12.46
CA VAL A 424 -13.62 5.45 12.41
C VAL A 424 -14.53 5.32 13.62
N ASN A 425 -14.89 6.46 14.24
CA ASN A 425 -15.73 6.50 15.43
C ASN A 425 -15.25 5.55 16.55
N LYS A 426 -13.91 5.48 16.71
CA LYS A 426 -13.22 4.59 17.67
C LYS A 426 -13.39 3.09 17.40
N ASN A 427 -13.98 2.67 16.28
CA ASN A 427 -14.04 1.28 15.84
C ASN A 427 -12.97 1.01 14.79
N LEU A 428 -12.41 -0.19 14.82
CA LEU A 428 -11.46 -0.72 13.82
C LEU A 428 -12.23 -1.60 12.84
N TYR A 429 -11.99 -1.39 11.54
CA TYR A 429 -12.56 -2.22 10.48
C TYR A 429 -11.45 -2.89 9.68
N VAL A 430 -11.58 -4.18 9.48
CA VAL A 430 -10.61 -5.05 8.80
C VAL A 430 -11.33 -5.79 7.67
N ILE A 431 -10.74 -5.83 6.49
CA ILE A 431 -11.12 -6.78 5.43
C ILE A 431 -10.18 -7.97 5.55
N SER A 432 -10.71 -9.16 5.85
CA SER A 432 -9.91 -10.38 5.93
C SER A 432 -9.50 -10.89 4.55
N ASN A 433 -8.49 -11.77 4.51
CA ASN A 433 -8.09 -12.42 3.27
C ASN A 433 -9.20 -13.32 2.68
N ASP A 434 -10.16 -13.74 3.50
CA ASP A 434 -11.29 -14.59 3.09
C ASP A 434 -12.50 -13.80 2.56
N GLY A 435 -12.42 -12.46 2.46
CA GLY A 435 -13.50 -11.62 1.95
C GLY A 435 -14.57 -11.30 2.99
N GLU A 436 -14.20 -11.22 4.27
CA GLU A 436 -15.07 -10.73 5.33
C GLU A 436 -14.69 -9.29 5.72
N LEU A 437 -15.66 -8.43 5.89
CA LEU A 437 -15.51 -7.16 6.60
C LEU A 437 -15.86 -7.38 8.07
N ILE A 438 -14.94 -6.99 8.96
CA ILE A 438 -15.04 -7.25 10.39
C ILE A 438 -14.88 -5.94 11.16
N SER A 439 -15.77 -5.72 12.13
CA SER A 439 -15.72 -4.59 13.06
C SER A 439 -15.21 -5.02 14.43
N TYR A 440 -14.24 -4.26 14.93
CA TYR A 440 -13.74 -4.37 16.31
C TYR A 440 -13.91 -3.05 17.05
N ARG A 441 -14.07 -3.16 18.38
CA ARG A 441 -14.10 -2.01 19.28
C ARG A 441 -12.98 -2.09 20.31
#